data_f8aa6820a57e11be67262a3f1575252e
#
_entry.id   f8aa6820a57e11be67262a3f1575252e
#
_cell.length_a   1.000
_cell.length_b   1.000
_cell.length_c   1.000
_cell.angle_alpha   90.00
_cell.angle_beta   90.00
_cell.angle_gamma   90.00
#
_symmetry.space_group_name_H-M   'P 1'
#
loop_
_entity.id
_entity.type
_entity.pdbx_description
1 polymer ?
#
loop_
_entity_poly.entity_id
_entity_poly.type
_entity_poly.pdbx_seq_one_letter_code
_entity_poly.pdbx_strand_id
1 'polypeptide(L)'
;MRTIPARWVAITVFISASILNYLDRQILATMADIWRTQHEFAFTYGDYGLLLAVFSIAYAVAALFAGWFVDRVGLNRGAAWAVALWAVASFGTGASHSVGELLVWRALLGVSEAGAIAAVTKAVALYLLPRERAMGQAMSQLGLSLGAGVAPAFAVFFSYRFSWHWAFYAAGILSLAWIPLWLATSRFIPPASQPPAAEGAPQSFSLLADPKLWALMIANMLGMALYSLWANWAPTFLIRVHHLTPPEASHYTWIVPLTGYLGALLGGAISWRLVRSGQTPVAARKRACLIAALLVIATAAVPLLPNPTLATLGMSFSFFWVCAWSVNHYTLPIDIYGASRSGFSVSALVFAYGVMQSSISRPLAAVIERYGFAPICFLFAGLPIAGYLLVHLLVPNRIEGQEFSQSQLVESTPSTCRLSSTS
;
A
#
# COMPACT_ATOMS: atom_id res chain seq x y z
N MET A 1 10.77 -32.25 -11.75
CA MET A 1 10.18 -30.90 -11.56
C MET A 1 8.88 -31.05 -10.79
N ARG A 2 8.73 -30.45 -9.58
CA ARG A 2 7.43 -30.45 -8.88
C ARG A 2 6.48 -29.53 -9.66
N THR A 3 5.39 -30.06 -10.19
CA THR A 3 4.37 -29.27 -10.88
C THR A 3 3.78 -28.23 -9.91
N ILE A 4 3.77 -26.96 -10.34
CA ILE A 4 3.16 -25.88 -9.53
C ILE A 4 1.67 -26.18 -9.39
N PRO A 5 1.12 -26.25 -8.17
CA PRO A 5 -0.32 -26.52 -8.01
C PRO A 5 -1.15 -25.43 -8.72
N ALA A 6 -2.20 -25.83 -9.42
CA ALA A 6 -3.05 -24.94 -10.24
C ALA A 6 -3.55 -23.71 -9.47
N ARG A 7 -3.84 -23.84 -8.15
CA ARG A 7 -4.25 -22.72 -7.30
C ARG A 7 -3.23 -21.56 -7.24
N TRP A 8 -1.92 -21.87 -7.34
CA TRP A 8 -0.88 -20.85 -7.38
C TRP A 8 -0.85 -20.11 -8.73
N VAL A 9 -1.18 -20.82 -9.83
CA VAL A 9 -1.36 -20.16 -11.13
C VAL A 9 -2.50 -19.16 -11.06
N ALA A 10 -3.68 -19.57 -10.50
CA ALA A 10 -4.82 -18.68 -10.34
C ALA A 10 -4.46 -17.43 -9.48
N ILE A 11 -3.77 -17.62 -8.36
CA ILE A 11 -3.36 -16.52 -7.50
C ILE A 11 -2.34 -15.61 -8.17
N THR A 12 -1.37 -16.14 -8.92
CA THR A 12 -0.39 -15.33 -9.66
C THR A 12 -1.07 -14.47 -10.72
N VAL A 13 -2.02 -15.03 -11.47
CA VAL A 13 -2.82 -14.26 -12.42
C VAL A 13 -3.63 -13.19 -11.70
N PHE A 14 -4.26 -13.51 -10.55
CA PHE A 14 -5.02 -12.50 -9.81
C PHE A 14 -4.12 -11.37 -9.29
N ILE A 15 -2.98 -11.72 -8.71
CA ILE A 15 -2.02 -10.74 -8.15
C ILE A 15 -1.40 -9.85 -9.24
N SER A 16 -1.32 -10.32 -10.50
CA SER A 16 -0.84 -9.44 -11.59
C SER A 16 -1.70 -8.18 -11.76
N ALA A 17 -2.99 -8.21 -11.37
CA ALA A 17 -3.82 -7.00 -11.28
C ALA A 17 -3.26 -5.99 -10.27
N SER A 18 -2.61 -6.44 -9.19
CA SER A 18 -1.99 -5.53 -8.22
C SER A 18 -0.80 -4.77 -8.82
N ILE A 19 -0.05 -5.43 -9.73
CA ILE A 19 1.03 -4.78 -10.49
C ILE A 19 0.45 -3.68 -11.37
N LEU A 20 -0.61 -3.98 -12.13
CA LEU A 20 -1.27 -3.03 -13.03
C LEU A 20 -1.91 -1.86 -12.27
N ASN A 21 -2.55 -2.15 -11.13
CA ASN A 21 -3.16 -1.15 -10.27
C ASN A 21 -2.13 -0.11 -9.78
N TYR A 22 -0.98 -0.57 -9.26
CA TYR A 22 0.05 0.35 -8.78
C TYR A 22 0.87 0.99 -9.91
N LEU A 23 1.03 0.33 -11.04
CA LEU A 23 1.58 0.94 -12.26
C LEU A 23 0.75 2.17 -12.65
N ASP A 24 -0.56 1.99 -12.81
CA ASP A 24 -1.50 3.04 -13.23
C ASP A 24 -1.52 4.22 -12.26
N ARG A 25 -1.55 3.92 -10.96
CA ARG A 25 -1.49 4.93 -9.90
C ARG A 25 -0.19 5.74 -9.93
N GLN A 26 0.94 5.09 -10.12
CA GLN A 26 2.27 5.69 -9.98
C GLN A 26 2.82 6.35 -11.24
N ILE A 27 2.23 6.08 -12.42
CA ILE A 27 2.53 6.82 -13.67
C ILE A 27 2.40 8.33 -13.42
N LEU A 28 1.40 8.78 -12.64
CA LEU A 28 1.15 10.19 -12.38
C LEU A 28 2.35 10.90 -11.73
N ALA A 29 3.08 10.23 -10.83
CA ALA A 29 4.21 10.83 -10.14
C ALA A 29 5.32 11.30 -11.10
N THR A 30 5.55 10.53 -12.16
CA THR A 30 6.52 10.90 -13.22
C THR A 30 5.89 11.83 -14.25
N MET A 31 4.58 11.65 -14.54
CA MET A 31 3.86 12.51 -15.49
C MET A 31 3.81 13.97 -15.06
N ALA A 32 3.67 14.23 -13.76
CA ALA A 32 3.64 15.60 -13.23
C ALA A 32 4.87 16.42 -13.66
N ASP A 33 6.04 15.81 -13.64
CA ASP A 33 7.28 16.48 -14.05
C ASP A 33 7.40 16.53 -15.59
N ILE A 34 6.94 15.51 -16.32
CA ILE A 34 6.91 15.50 -17.79
C ILE A 34 5.98 16.60 -18.31
N TRP A 35 4.75 16.71 -17.80
CA TRP A 35 3.80 17.76 -18.21
C TRP A 35 4.35 19.15 -17.93
N ARG A 36 5.05 19.34 -16.84
CA ARG A 36 5.69 20.63 -16.54
C ARG A 36 6.83 20.97 -17.49
N THR A 37 7.67 20.02 -17.82
CA THR A 37 8.80 20.22 -18.76
C THR A 37 8.34 20.41 -20.19
N GLN A 38 7.22 19.80 -20.59
CA GLN A 38 6.60 19.93 -21.90
C GLN A 38 5.57 21.06 -21.98
N HIS A 39 5.36 21.80 -20.87
CA HIS A 39 4.38 22.90 -20.76
C HIS A 39 2.94 22.50 -21.09
N GLU A 40 2.59 21.23 -20.86
CA GLU A 40 1.22 20.72 -21.01
C GLU A 40 0.28 21.33 -19.96
N PHE A 41 -0.89 21.79 -20.38
CA PHE A 41 -1.97 22.34 -19.53
C PHE A 41 -1.55 23.52 -18.62
N ALA A 42 -0.41 24.17 -18.83
CA ALA A 42 0.20 25.08 -17.85
C ALA A 42 0.31 24.43 -16.43
N PHE A 43 0.60 23.13 -16.39
CA PHE A 43 0.54 22.27 -15.21
C PHE A 43 1.48 22.72 -14.08
N THR A 44 0.94 22.79 -12.87
CA THR A 44 1.66 23.20 -11.66
C THR A 44 1.79 22.06 -10.65
N TYR A 45 2.67 22.18 -9.66
CA TYR A 45 2.70 21.24 -8.54
C TYR A 45 1.43 21.33 -7.68
N GLY A 46 0.76 22.50 -7.66
CA GLY A 46 -0.56 22.66 -7.05
C GLY A 46 -1.60 21.76 -7.69
N ASP A 47 -1.60 21.65 -9.03
CA ASP A 47 -2.49 20.74 -9.77
C ASP A 47 -2.15 19.28 -9.47
N TYR A 48 -0.86 18.93 -9.42
CA TYR A 48 -0.43 17.58 -9.00
C TYR A 48 -0.93 17.25 -7.60
N GLY A 49 -0.74 18.15 -6.63
CA GLY A 49 -1.27 17.97 -5.28
C GLY A 49 -2.79 17.81 -5.25
N LEU A 50 -3.53 18.53 -6.10
CA LEU A 50 -4.98 18.41 -6.22
C LEU A 50 -5.40 17.07 -6.82
N LEU A 51 -4.70 16.58 -7.85
CA LEU A 51 -4.95 15.25 -8.43
C LEU A 51 -4.73 14.14 -7.41
N LEU A 52 -3.69 14.22 -6.58
CA LEU A 52 -3.45 13.30 -5.48
C LEU A 52 -4.55 13.38 -4.41
N ALA A 53 -5.01 14.59 -4.08
CA ALA A 53 -6.05 14.81 -3.08
C ALA A 53 -7.39 14.20 -3.53
N VAL A 54 -7.82 14.47 -4.76
CA VAL A 54 -9.08 13.96 -5.32
C VAL A 54 -9.07 12.45 -5.41
N PHE A 55 -7.98 11.85 -5.92
CA PHE A 55 -7.82 10.40 -5.93
C PHE A 55 -7.95 9.82 -4.52
N SER A 56 -7.24 10.39 -3.54
CA SER A 56 -7.13 9.83 -2.20
C SER A 56 -8.45 9.89 -1.43
N ILE A 57 -9.20 10.97 -1.56
CA ILE A 57 -10.52 11.06 -0.89
C ILE A 57 -11.55 10.14 -1.56
N ALA A 58 -11.54 10.07 -2.91
CA ALA A 58 -12.42 9.17 -3.64
C ALA A 58 -12.14 7.70 -3.29
N TYR A 59 -10.84 7.32 -3.24
CA TYR A 59 -10.40 5.99 -2.79
C TYR A 59 -10.83 5.71 -1.34
N ALA A 60 -10.61 6.64 -0.41
CA ALA A 60 -10.93 6.46 1.00
C ALA A 60 -12.43 6.23 1.23
N VAL A 61 -13.27 7.03 0.61
CA VAL A 61 -14.73 6.89 0.70
C VAL A 61 -15.18 5.57 0.08
N ALA A 62 -14.70 5.25 -1.11
CA ALA A 62 -15.08 4.02 -1.80
C ALA A 62 -14.59 2.75 -1.06
N ALA A 63 -13.43 2.80 -0.38
CA ALA A 63 -12.88 1.66 0.37
C ALA A 63 -13.81 1.18 1.50
N LEU A 64 -14.63 2.06 2.08
CA LEU A 64 -15.62 1.70 3.09
C LEU A 64 -16.71 0.75 2.56
N PHE A 65 -16.99 0.83 1.26
CA PHE A 65 -18.07 0.08 0.60
C PHE A 65 -17.53 -1.04 -0.30
N ALA A 66 -16.27 -0.99 -0.68
CA ALA A 66 -15.67 -1.89 -1.66
C ALA A 66 -15.71 -3.36 -1.23
N GLY A 67 -15.47 -3.67 0.05
CA GLY A 67 -15.57 -5.01 0.59
C GLY A 67 -16.99 -5.58 0.45
N TRP A 68 -18.01 -4.81 0.85
CA TRP A 68 -19.41 -5.16 0.71
C TRP A 68 -19.80 -5.41 -0.76
N PHE A 69 -19.34 -4.55 -1.67
CA PHE A 69 -19.59 -4.71 -3.11
C PHE A 69 -19.01 -6.03 -3.65
N VAL A 70 -17.74 -6.33 -3.33
CA VAL A 70 -17.08 -7.58 -3.77
C VAL A 70 -17.76 -8.80 -3.15
N ASP A 71 -18.28 -8.70 -1.93
CA ASP A 71 -19.00 -9.79 -1.27
C ASP A 71 -20.35 -10.07 -1.92
N ARG A 72 -21.08 -9.01 -2.32
CA ARG A 72 -22.41 -9.12 -2.91
C ARG A 72 -22.37 -9.56 -4.39
N VAL A 73 -21.44 -9.02 -5.18
CA VAL A 73 -21.34 -9.29 -6.62
C VAL A 73 -20.55 -10.57 -6.93
N GLY A 74 -19.72 -11.01 -5.96
CA GLY A 74 -18.78 -12.12 -6.09
C GLY A 74 -17.43 -11.68 -6.63
N LEU A 75 -16.37 -12.44 -6.28
CA LEU A 75 -14.99 -12.09 -6.59
C LEU A 75 -14.75 -11.85 -8.10
N ASN A 76 -15.18 -12.78 -8.96
CA ASN A 76 -14.85 -12.73 -10.38
C ASN A 76 -15.49 -11.54 -11.09
N ARG A 77 -16.77 -11.29 -10.85
CA ARG A 77 -17.49 -10.16 -11.44
C ARG A 77 -17.04 -8.84 -10.80
N GLY A 78 -16.91 -8.80 -9.47
CA GLY A 78 -16.47 -7.61 -8.76
C GLY A 78 -15.08 -7.13 -9.18
N ALA A 79 -14.12 -8.05 -9.31
CA ALA A 79 -12.78 -7.75 -9.80
C ALA A 79 -12.81 -7.29 -11.27
N ALA A 80 -13.56 -7.98 -12.15
CA ALA A 80 -13.66 -7.59 -13.56
C ALA A 80 -14.27 -6.18 -13.72
N TRP A 81 -15.33 -5.82 -12.98
CA TRP A 81 -15.91 -4.48 -13.00
C TRP A 81 -14.95 -3.42 -12.47
N ALA A 82 -14.25 -3.68 -11.37
CA ALA A 82 -13.26 -2.76 -10.83
C ALA A 82 -12.15 -2.49 -11.87
N VAL A 83 -11.59 -3.55 -12.47
CA VAL A 83 -10.54 -3.43 -13.50
C VAL A 83 -11.04 -2.71 -14.75
N ALA A 84 -12.26 -2.98 -15.20
CA ALA A 84 -12.84 -2.29 -16.35
C ALA A 84 -13.02 -0.78 -16.10
N LEU A 85 -13.49 -0.41 -14.90
CA LEU A 85 -13.69 1.00 -14.54
C LEU A 85 -12.35 1.75 -14.40
N TRP A 86 -11.31 1.14 -13.81
CA TRP A 86 -10.02 1.83 -13.76
C TRP A 86 -9.35 1.90 -15.13
N ALA A 87 -9.53 0.90 -16.01
CA ALA A 87 -9.06 1.00 -17.39
C ALA A 87 -9.74 2.15 -18.16
N VAL A 88 -11.05 2.34 -17.96
CA VAL A 88 -11.78 3.51 -18.50
C VAL A 88 -11.20 4.81 -17.96
N ALA A 89 -10.89 4.87 -16.65
CA ALA A 89 -10.26 6.05 -16.04
C ALA A 89 -8.87 6.34 -16.65
N SER A 90 -8.08 5.28 -16.92
CA SER A 90 -6.78 5.42 -17.59
C SER A 90 -6.92 5.92 -19.02
N PHE A 91 -7.84 5.36 -19.81
CA PHE A 91 -8.13 5.88 -21.17
C PHE A 91 -8.59 7.33 -21.12
N GLY A 92 -9.49 7.68 -20.20
CA GLY A 92 -9.96 9.05 -20.02
C GLY A 92 -8.84 10.00 -19.59
N THR A 93 -7.94 9.56 -18.71
CA THR A 93 -6.73 10.33 -18.35
C THR A 93 -5.86 10.57 -19.59
N GLY A 94 -5.62 9.53 -20.41
CA GLY A 94 -4.86 9.66 -21.65
C GLY A 94 -5.56 10.52 -22.72
N ALA A 95 -6.88 10.67 -22.69
CA ALA A 95 -7.65 11.50 -23.61
C ALA A 95 -7.89 12.93 -23.11
N SER A 96 -7.38 13.30 -21.93
CA SER A 96 -7.64 14.60 -21.29
C SER A 96 -6.91 15.75 -22.00
N HIS A 97 -7.59 16.89 -22.05
CA HIS A 97 -7.08 18.14 -22.60
C HIS A 97 -7.05 19.27 -21.56
N SER A 98 -7.41 18.99 -20.32
CA SER A 98 -7.42 19.96 -19.23
C SER A 98 -7.18 19.30 -17.87
N VAL A 99 -6.71 20.08 -16.91
CA VAL A 99 -6.58 19.64 -15.50
C VAL A 99 -7.93 19.22 -14.92
N GLY A 100 -9.02 19.91 -15.32
CA GLY A 100 -10.38 19.58 -14.88
C GLY A 100 -10.81 18.16 -15.29
N GLU A 101 -10.51 17.75 -16.52
CA GLU A 101 -10.77 16.39 -16.99
C GLU A 101 -9.90 15.36 -16.24
N LEU A 102 -8.62 15.65 -16.01
CA LEU A 102 -7.74 14.81 -15.22
C LEU A 102 -8.30 14.57 -13.80
N LEU A 103 -8.89 15.58 -13.17
CA LEU A 103 -9.52 15.45 -11.84
C LEU A 103 -10.69 14.48 -11.84
N VAL A 104 -11.55 14.54 -12.86
CA VAL A 104 -12.68 13.60 -13.01
C VAL A 104 -12.17 12.15 -13.12
N TRP A 105 -11.21 11.92 -14.00
CA TRP A 105 -10.66 10.58 -14.20
C TRP A 105 -9.88 10.09 -12.97
N ARG A 106 -9.22 10.96 -12.22
CA ARG A 106 -8.59 10.62 -10.94
C ARG A 106 -9.59 10.25 -9.85
N ALA A 107 -10.74 10.90 -9.81
CA ALA A 107 -11.83 10.51 -8.90
C ALA A 107 -12.36 9.11 -9.26
N LEU A 108 -12.64 8.85 -10.55
CA LEU A 108 -13.09 7.54 -11.02
C LEU A 108 -12.04 6.45 -10.73
N LEU A 109 -10.75 6.74 -10.97
CA LEU A 109 -9.66 5.82 -10.66
C LEU A 109 -9.64 5.49 -9.17
N GLY A 110 -9.75 6.49 -8.29
CA GLY A 110 -9.79 6.29 -6.83
C GLY A 110 -10.94 5.38 -6.40
N VAL A 111 -12.15 5.60 -6.92
CA VAL A 111 -13.32 4.77 -6.64
C VAL A 111 -13.12 3.33 -7.12
N SER A 112 -12.65 3.15 -8.34
CA SER A 112 -12.53 1.82 -8.97
C SER A 112 -11.42 0.97 -8.35
N GLU A 113 -10.32 1.58 -7.92
CA GLU A 113 -9.19 0.89 -7.30
C GLU A 113 -9.41 0.51 -5.83
N ALA A 114 -10.37 1.14 -5.14
CA ALA A 114 -10.60 0.94 -3.71
C ALA A 114 -10.94 -0.51 -3.35
N GLY A 115 -11.53 -1.26 -4.26
CA GLY A 115 -11.86 -2.68 -4.09
C GLY A 115 -10.70 -3.66 -4.28
N ALA A 116 -9.56 -3.22 -4.82
CA ALA A 116 -8.48 -4.12 -5.20
C ALA A 116 -7.90 -4.92 -4.02
N ILE A 117 -7.65 -4.26 -2.88
CA ILE A 117 -7.10 -4.91 -1.68
C ILE A 117 -8.10 -5.94 -1.11
N ALA A 118 -9.38 -5.59 -1.02
CA ALA A 118 -10.43 -6.49 -0.55
C ALA A 118 -10.57 -7.71 -1.49
N ALA A 119 -10.53 -7.49 -2.80
CA ALA A 119 -10.61 -8.54 -3.80
C ALA A 119 -9.40 -9.50 -3.73
N VAL A 120 -8.18 -8.99 -3.56
CA VAL A 120 -6.96 -9.80 -3.38
C VAL A 120 -7.06 -10.64 -2.11
N THR A 121 -7.45 -10.06 -0.99
CA THR A 121 -7.61 -10.78 0.28
C THR A 121 -8.64 -11.91 0.15
N LYS A 122 -9.76 -11.64 -0.53
CA LYS A 122 -10.79 -12.64 -0.81
C LYS A 122 -10.29 -13.74 -1.75
N ALA A 123 -9.55 -13.39 -2.82
CA ALA A 123 -8.94 -14.35 -3.72
C ALA A 123 -7.98 -15.29 -2.99
N VAL A 124 -7.08 -14.73 -2.17
CA VAL A 124 -6.14 -15.50 -1.34
C VAL A 124 -6.90 -16.46 -0.40
N ALA A 125 -7.97 -15.99 0.23
CA ALA A 125 -8.77 -16.82 1.13
C ALA A 125 -9.50 -17.97 0.42
N LEU A 126 -9.96 -17.76 -0.83
CA LEU A 126 -10.71 -18.73 -1.62
C LEU A 126 -9.82 -19.76 -2.32
N TYR A 127 -8.68 -19.34 -2.85
CA TYR A 127 -7.82 -20.19 -3.67
C TYR A 127 -6.71 -20.87 -2.89
N LEU A 128 -6.20 -20.27 -1.80
CA LEU A 128 -5.06 -20.79 -1.05
C LEU A 128 -5.49 -21.47 0.26
N LEU A 129 -4.78 -22.54 0.59
CA LEU A 129 -4.92 -23.21 1.88
C LEU A 129 -4.52 -22.26 3.03
N PRO A 130 -5.06 -22.43 4.25
CA PRO A 130 -4.76 -21.55 5.39
C PRO A 130 -3.26 -21.32 5.61
N ARG A 131 -2.45 -22.37 5.50
CA ARG A 131 -0.97 -22.31 5.64
C ARG A 131 -0.26 -21.53 4.52
N GLU A 132 -0.91 -21.33 3.37
CA GLU A 132 -0.36 -20.67 2.18
C GLU A 132 -0.77 -19.19 2.08
N ARG A 133 -1.80 -18.77 2.82
CA ARG A 133 -2.41 -17.43 2.70
C ARG A 133 -1.43 -16.31 2.99
N ALA A 134 -0.54 -16.49 3.98
CA ALA A 134 0.49 -15.49 4.28
C ALA A 134 1.43 -15.25 3.10
N MET A 135 1.82 -16.32 2.39
CA MET A 135 2.64 -16.21 1.17
C MET A 135 1.87 -15.50 0.04
N GLY A 136 0.57 -15.81 -0.14
CA GLY A 136 -0.27 -15.12 -1.13
C GLY A 136 -0.36 -13.61 -0.86
N GLN A 137 -0.53 -13.19 0.39
CA GLN A 137 -0.52 -11.76 0.76
C GLN A 137 0.86 -11.11 0.52
N ALA A 138 1.94 -11.81 0.85
CA ALA A 138 3.29 -11.31 0.58
C ALA A 138 3.56 -11.12 -0.93
N MET A 139 3.10 -12.05 -1.77
CA MET A 139 3.17 -11.90 -3.23
C MET A 139 2.36 -10.72 -3.74
N SER A 140 1.19 -10.44 -3.15
CA SER A 140 0.40 -9.26 -3.51
C SER A 140 1.15 -7.96 -3.19
N GLN A 141 1.76 -7.87 -2.02
CA GLN A 141 2.57 -6.71 -1.63
C GLN A 141 3.79 -6.53 -2.54
N LEU A 142 4.43 -7.63 -2.94
CA LEU A 142 5.50 -7.58 -3.95
C LEU A 142 4.96 -7.05 -5.28
N GLY A 143 3.76 -7.49 -5.69
CA GLY A 143 3.10 -6.99 -6.91
C GLY A 143 2.90 -5.47 -6.89
N LEU A 144 2.41 -4.91 -5.78
CA LEU A 144 2.27 -3.46 -5.60
C LEU A 144 3.61 -2.74 -5.76
N SER A 145 4.67 -3.26 -5.13
CA SER A 145 6.02 -2.67 -5.19
C SER A 145 6.63 -2.76 -6.60
N LEU A 146 6.40 -3.88 -7.31
CA LEU A 146 6.85 -4.03 -8.69
C LEU A 146 6.13 -3.05 -9.63
N GLY A 147 4.80 -2.90 -9.49
CA GLY A 147 4.04 -1.93 -10.26
C GLY A 147 4.55 -0.51 -10.06
N ALA A 148 4.76 -0.11 -8.80
CA ALA A 148 5.31 1.20 -8.47
C ALA A 148 6.75 1.39 -8.99
N GLY A 149 7.58 0.35 -8.93
CA GLY A 149 8.97 0.40 -9.41
C GLY A 149 9.08 0.53 -10.93
N VAL A 150 8.18 -0.14 -11.67
CA VAL A 150 8.17 -0.09 -13.14
C VAL A 150 7.57 1.22 -13.67
N ALA A 151 6.66 1.86 -12.92
CA ALA A 151 5.90 3.01 -13.38
C ALA A 151 6.75 4.18 -13.92
N PRO A 152 7.86 4.61 -13.29
CA PRO A 152 8.67 5.70 -13.82
C PRO A 152 9.27 5.40 -15.19
N ALA A 153 9.85 4.21 -15.36
CA ALA A 153 10.43 3.78 -16.64
C ALA A 153 9.36 3.62 -17.73
N PHE A 154 8.19 3.09 -17.37
CA PHE A 154 7.04 2.94 -18.25
C PHE A 154 6.52 4.30 -18.73
N ALA A 155 6.33 5.24 -17.80
CA ALA A 155 5.89 6.59 -18.11
C ALA A 155 6.87 7.32 -19.05
N VAL A 156 8.16 7.27 -18.75
CA VAL A 156 9.22 7.87 -19.58
C VAL A 156 9.25 7.23 -20.96
N PHE A 157 9.27 5.90 -21.05
CA PHE A 157 9.33 5.18 -22.35
C PHE A 157 8.22 5.64 -23.30
N PHE A 158 6.97 5.61 -22.84
CA PHE A 158 5.85 5.99 -23.71
C PHE A 158 5.85 7.48 -24.00
N SER A 159 6.15 8.35 -23.05
CA SER A 159 6.10 9.80 -23.23
C SER A 159 7.17 10.32 -24.21
N TYR A 160 8.38 9.75 -24.17
CA TYR A 160 9.47 10.19 -25.04
C TYR A 160 9.52 9.46 -26.39
N ARG A 161 8.96 8.22 -26.48
CA ARG A 161 8.96 7.44 -27.72
C ARG A 161 7.74 7.74 -28.60
N PHE A 162 6.62 8.08 -27.98
CA PHE A 162 5.35 8.35 -28.67
C PHE A 162 4.77 9.69 -28.22
N SER A 163 3.95 9.67 -27.16
CA SER A 163 3.44 10.84 -26.44
C SER A 163 3.01 10.42 -25.03
N TRP A 164 2.86 11.36 -24.11
CA TRP A 164 2.46 11.07 -22.75
C TRP A 164 1.08 10.37 -22.65
N HIS A 165 0.17 10.61 -23.58
CA HIS A 165 -1.13 9.95 -23.68
C HIS A 165 -1.00 8.41 -23.73
N TRP A 166 0.02 7.91 -24.45
CA TRP A 166 0.25 6.49 -24.63
C TRP A 166 0.63 5.75 -23.34
N ALA A 167 1.19 6.43 -22.36
CA ALA A 167 1.45 5.82 -21.06
C ALA A 167 0.14 5.36 -20.39
N PHE A 168 -0.91 6.17 -20.47
CA PHE A 168 -2.22 5.84 -19.92
C PHE A 168 -3.00 4.86 -20.80
N TYR A 169 -2.94 5.03 -22.12
CA TYR A 169 -3.59 4.07 -23.03
C TYR A 169 -3.00 2.67 -22.91
N ALA A 170 -1.68 2.54 -22.83
CA ALA A 170 -1.03 1.24 -22.67
C ALA A 170 -1.38 0.61 -21.31
N ALA A 171 -1.41 1.36 -20.21
CA ALA A 171 -1.85 0.87 -18.90
C ALA A 171 -3.31 0.40 -18.94
N GLY A 172 -4.21 1.16 -19.58
CA GLY A 172 -5.61 0.79 -19.79
C GLY A 172 -5.77 -0.49 -20.61
N ILE A 173 -5.00 -0.64 -21.71
CA ILE A 173 -5.01 -1.85 -22.55
C ILE A 173 -4.56 -3.07 -21.75
N LEU A 174 -3.45 -2.95 -21.00
CA LEU A 174 -2.94 -4.05 -20.16
C LEU A 174 -3.97 -4.44 -19.09
N SER A 175 -4.64 -3.46 -18.48
CA SER A 175 -5.70 -3.69 -17.52
C SER A 175 -6.90 -4.41 -18.13
N LEU A 176 -7.37 -3.98 -19.31
CA LEU A 176 -8.45 -4.68 -20.02
C LEU A 176 -8.06 -6.10 -20.44
N ALA A 177 -6.82 -6.33 -20.87
CA ALA A 177 -6.31 -7.65 -21.23
C ALA A 177 -6.29 -8.63 -20.06
N TRP A 178 -6.15 -8.12 -18.83
CA TRP A 178 -6.23 -8.93 -17.63
C TRP A 178 -7.62 -9.55 -17.39
N ILE A 179 -8.70 -8.87 -17.79
CA ILE A 179 -10.07 -9.34 -17.53
C ILE A 179 -10.34 -10.72 -18.17
N PRO A 180 -10.17 -10.91 -19.50
CA PRO A 180 -10.38 -12.23 -20.12
C PRO A 180 -9.39 -13.27 -19.58
N LEU A 181 -8.14 -12.89 -19.27
CA LEU A 181 -7.15 -13.78 -18.67
C LEU A 181 -7.64 -14.30 -17.31
N TRP A 182 -8.14 -13.42 -16.44
CA TRP A 182 -8.69 -13.82 -15.13
C TRP A 182 -9.95 -14.65 -15.27
N LEU A 183 -10.90 -14.24 -16.10
CA LEU A 183 -12.16 -14.96 -16.29
C LEU A 183 -11.92 -16.36 -16.87
N ALA A 184 -10.98 -16.52 -17.79
CA ALA A 184 -10.58 -17.84 -18.30
C ALA A 184 -9.94 -18.66 -17.18
N THR A 185 -8.95 -18.10 -16.46
CA THR A 185 -8.26 -18.79 -15.37
C THR A 185 -9.24 -19.26 -14.29
N SER A 186 -10.17 -18.43 -13.86
CA SER A 186 -11.17 -18.77 -12.84
C SER A 186 -12.18 -19.83 -13.26
N ARG A 187 -12.39 -20.02 -14.56
CA ARG A 187 -13.22 -21.11 -15.10
C ARG A 187 -12.50 -22.47 -15.05
N PHE A 188 -11.21 -22.48 -15.37
CA PHE A 188 -10.42 -23.72 -15.40
C PHE A 188 -9.90 -24.14 -14.03
N ILE A 189 -9.73 -23.19 -13.12
CA ILE A 189 -9.20 -23.44 -11.78
C ILE A 189 -10.26 -22.96 -10.76
N PRO A 190 -11.11 -23.87 -10.26
CA PRO A 190 -12.11 -23.51 -9.26
C PRO A 190 -11.47 -23.18 -7.91
N PRO A 191 -12.11 -22.34 -7.09
CA PRO A 191 -11.62 -22.03 -5.75
C PRO A 191 -11.58 -23.27 -4.85
N ALA A 192 -10.57 -23.34 -3.98
CA ALA A 192 -10.34 -24.45 -3.07
C ALA A 192 -11.32 -24.48 -1.89
N SER A 193 -11.96 -23.37 -1.55
CA SER A 193 -12.93 -23.24 -0.45
C SER A 193 -14.10 -22.35 -0.87
N GLN A 194 -15.29 -22.65 -0.34
CA GLN A 194 -16.41 -21.70 -0.43
C GLN A 194 -16.18 -20.56 0.59
N PRO A 195 -16.58 -19.31 0.26
CA PRO A 195 -16.51 -18.25 1.24
C PRO A 195 -17.39 -18.64 2.44
N PRO A 196 -16.95 -18.41 3.69
CA PRO A 196 -17.88 -18.48 4.80
C PRO A 196 -19.05 -17.55 4.48
N ALA A 197 -20.28 -18.02 4.72
CA ALA A 197 -21.45 -17.18 4.61
C ALA A 197 -21.18 -15.90 5.42
N ALA A 198 -21.47 -14.74 4.82
CA ALA A 198 -21.35 -13.47 5.53
C ALA A 198 -22.34 -13.50 6.69
N GLU A 199 -21.92 -14.06 7.82
CA GLU A 199 -22.63 -13.85 9.08
C GLU A 199 -22.65 -12.34 9.30
N GLY A 200 -23.84 -11.80 9.54
CA GLY A 200 -24.14 -10.39 9.56
C GLY A 200 -23.06 -9.56 10.23
N ALA A 201 -22.60 -8.49 9.55
CA ALA A 201 -21.52 -7.64 10.03
C ALA A 201 -21.82 -7.24 11.49
N PRO A 202 -21.05 -7.72 12.48
CA PRO A 202 -21.27 -7.30 13.86
C PRO A 202 -21.10 -5.77 13.90
N GLN A 203 -21.81 -5.12 14.83
CA GLN A 203 -21.91 -3.68 15.05
C GLN A 203 -20.52 -2.98 15.13
N SER A 204 -19.80 -2.98 14.00
CA SER A 204 -18.43 -2.47 13.89
C SER A 204 -18.36 -0.95 14.07
N PHE A 205 -19.48 -0.25 13.83
CA PHE A 205 -19.59 1.19 14.07
C PHE A 205 -19.45 1.57 15.55
N SER A 206 -19.73 0.66 16.49
CA SER A 206 -19.48 0.92 17.92
C SER A 206 -18.00 1.18 18.23
N LEU A 207 -17.07 0.71 17.38
CA LEU A 207 -15.65 0.97 17.54
C LEU A 207 -15.28 2.46 17.34
N LEU A 208 -16.14 3.26 16.68
CA LEU A 208 -15.91 4.70 16.56
C LEU A 208 -16.04 5.43 17.91
N ALA A 209 -16.64 4.81 18.92
CA ALA A 209 -16.67 5.33 20.29
C ALA A 209 -15.38 4.97 21.08
N ASP A 210 -14.51 4.07 20.57
CA ASP A 210 -13.30 3.66 21.27
C ASP A 210 -12.14 4.65 20.98
N PRO A 211 -11.61 5.35 22.00
CA PRO A 211 -10.50 6.28 21.82
C PRO A 211 -9.22 5.60 21.30
N LYS A 212 -9.05 4.28 21.49
CA LYS A 212 -7.91 3.52 20.96
C LYS A 212 -7.94 3.49 19.43
N LEU A 213 -9.14 3.38 18.82
CA LEU A 213 -9.26 3.40 17.35
C LEU A 213 -8.83 4.77 16.80
N TRP A 214 -9.25 5.86 17.43
CA TRP A 214 -8.84 7.22 17.04
C TRP A 214 -7.33 7.44 17.21
N ALA A 215 -6.75 6.92 18.29
CA ALA A 215 -5.29 6.96 18.49
C ALA A 215 -4.56 6.23 17.35
N LEU A 216 -5.04 5.06 16.93
CA LEU A 216 -4.48 4.31 15.81
C LEU A 216 -4.68 5.06 14.48
N MET A 217 -5.84 5.64 14.22
CA MET A 217 -6.12 6.42 13.01
C MET A 217 -5.20 7.65 12.90
N ILE A 218 -5.07 8.43 13.98
CA ILE A 218 -4.22 9.62 13.99
C ILE A 218 -2.74 9.24 13.86
N ALA A 219 -2.31 8.19 14.57
CA ALA A 219 -0.94 7.69 14.43
C ALA A 219 -0.66 7.19 13.00
N ASN A 220 -1.65 6.57 12.36
CA ASN A 220 -1.54 6.18 10.94
C ASN A 220 -1.36 7.39 10.04
N MET A 221 -2.14 8.46 10.25
CA MET A 221 -1.99 9.71 9.51
C MET A 221 -0.58 10.27 9.64
N LEU A 222 -0.05 10.33 10.87
CA LEU A 222 1.28 10.84 11.15
C LEU A 222 2.38 9.97 10.51
N GLY A 223 2.37 8.66 10.73
CA GLY A 223 3.39 7.76 10.20
C GLY A 223 3.37 7.65 8.68
N MET A 224 2.17 7.59 8.09
CA MET A 224 2.01 7.41 6.64
C MET A 224 2.21 8.70 5.83
N ALA A 225 2.32 9.87 6.47
CA ALA A 225 2.69 11.11 5.77
C ALA A 225 4.06 10.97 5.07
N LEU A 226 5.02 10.33 5.73
CA LEU A 226 6.34 10.08 5.16
C LEU A 226 6.30 9.02 4.03
N TYR A 227 5.47 7.99 4.17
CA TYR A 227 5.20 7.06 3.06
C TYR A 227 4.68 7.82 1.84
N SER A 228 3.69 8.69 2.04
CA SER A 228 3.12 9.53 0.97
C SER A 228 4.16 10.41 0.29
N LEU A 229 5.11 10.97 1.04
CA LEU A 229 6.19 11.79 0.48
C LEU A 229 6.98 10.99 -0.56
N TRP A 230 7.56 9.87 -0.18
CA TRP A 230 8.43 9.13 -1.09
C TRP A 230 7.68 8.36 -2.17
N ALA A 231 6.46 7.88 -1.89
CA ALA A 231 5.64 7.21 -2.88
C ALA A 231 5.21 8.14 -4.04
N ASN A 232 5.00 9.43 -3.78
CA ASN A 232 4.45 10.35 -4.78
C ASN A 232 5.45 11.40 -5.27
N TRP A 233 6.49 11.74 -4.49
CA TRP A 233 7.35 12.88 -4.77
C TRP A 233 8.82 12.51 -5.00
N ALA A 234 9.19 11.22 -4.97
CA ALA A 234 10.58 10.81 -5.19
C ALA A 234 11.13 11.23 -6.56
N PRO A 235 10.41 11.10 -7.71
CA PRO A 235 10.89 11.63 -8.98
C PRO A 235 11.09 13.14 -8.93
N THR A 236 10.11 13.89 -8.46
CA THR A 236 10.16 15.35 -8.36
C THR A 236 11.30 15.82 -7.45
N PHE A 237 11.59 15.08 -6.37
CA PHE A 237 12.73 15.38 -5.49
C PHE A 237 14.05 15.33 -6.28
N LEU A 238 14.30 14.27 -7.02
CA LEU A 238 15.53 14.12 -7.82
C LEU A 238 15.65 15.18 -8.92
N ILE A 239 14.54 15.50 -9.58
CA ILE A 239 14.50 16.51 -10.63
C ILE A 239 14.80 17.90 -10.06
N ARG A 240 14.21 18.26 -8.93
CA ARG A 240 14.35 19.61 -8.36
C ARG A 240 15.61 19.83 -7.55
N VAL A 241 16.04 18.83 -6.78
CA VAL A 241 17.17 18.96 -5.86
C VAL A 241 18.48 18.63 -6.55
N HIS A 242 18.47 17.63 -7.45
CA HIS A 242 19.67 17.20 -8.16
C HIS A 242 19.68 17.57 -9.65
N HIS A 243 18.68 18.37 -10.09
CA HIS A 243 18.60 18.90 -11.46
C HIS A 243 18.61 17.82 -12.56
N LEU A 244 18.06 16.62 -12.26
CA LEU A 244 17.94 15.55 -13.22
C LEU A 244 16.78 15.82 -14.20
N THR A 245 16.90 15.29 -15.39
CA THR A 245 15.77 15.18 -16.32
C THR A 245 14.83 14.04 -15.88
N PRO A 246 13.55 14.03 -16.31
CA PRO A 246 12.64 12.91 -16.00
C PRO A 246 13.18 11.53 -16.39
N PRO A 247 13.82 11.32 -17.58
CA PRO A 247 14.47 10.06 -17.91
C PRO A 247 15.56 9.65 -16.91
N GLU A 248 16.45 10.58 -16.54
CA GLU A 248 17.53 10.31 -15.58
C GLU A 248 16.95 9.96 -14.20
N ALA A 249 15.97 10.70 -13.71
CA ALA A 249 15.32 10.44 -12.43
C ALA A 249 14.66 9.03 -12.40
N SER A 250 14.11 8.57 -13.52
CA SER A 250 13.48 7.25 -13.63
C SER A 250 14.45 6.10 -13.37
N HIS A 251 15.73 6.26 -13.71
CA HIS A 251 16.78 5.26 -13.45
C HIS A 251 17.11 5.08 -11.96
N TYR A 252 16.74 6.03 -11.13
CA TYR A 252 16.95 5.98 -9.67
C TYR A 252 15.69 5.59 -8.90
N THR A 253 14.52 6.08 -9.30
CA THR A 253 13.31 6.01 -8.48
C THR A 253 12.68 4.63 -8.39
N TRP A 254 12.95 3.71 -9.32
CA TRP A 254 12.39 2.37 -9.36
C TRP A 254 12.72 1.52 -8.13
N ILE A 255 13.88 1.76 -7.50
CA ILE A 255 14.35 0.95 -6.36
C ILE A 255 13.61 1.30 -5.07
N VAL A 256 13.12 2.53 -4.91
CA VAL A 256 12.49 3.01 -3.67
C VAL A 256 11.29 2.14 -3.25
N PRO A 257 10.31 1.84 -4.14
CA PRO A 257 9.20 0.97 -3.77
C PRO A 257 9.61 -0.47 -3.43
N LEU A 258 10.65 -0.98 -4.08
CA LEU A 258 11.15 -2.34 -3.81
C LEU A 258 11.78 -2.45 -2.41
N THR A 259 12.50 -1.41 -1.97
CA THR A 259 13.03 -1.37 -0.60
C THR A 259 11.91 -1.31 0.43
N GLY A 260 10.78 -0.68 0.13
CA GLY A 260 9.60 -0.70 0.98
C GLY A 260 9.04 -2.11 1.23
N TYR A 261 8.99 -2.96 0.20
CA TYR A 261 8.61 -4.37 0.37
C TYR A 261 9.54 -5.11 1.33
N LEU A 262 10.87 -4.94 1.15
CA LEU A 262 11.86 -5.53 2.07
C LEU A 262 11.72 -5.00 3.49
N GLY A 263 11.42 -3.71 3.64
CA GLY A 263 11.16 -3.06 4.92
C GLY A 263 9.95 -3.67 5.64
N ALA A 264 8.85 -3.90 4.92
CA ALA A 264 7.66 -4.54 5.47
C ALA A 264 7.95 -5.98 5.95
N LEU A 265 8.72 -6.76 5.18
CA LEU A 265 9.15 -8.10 5.58
C LEU A 265 10.02 -8.07 6.85
N LEU A 266 11.01 -7.19 6.92
CA LEU A 266 11.87 -7.07 8.10
C LEU A 266 11.07 -6.58 9.31
N GLY A 267 10.19 -5.59 9.15
CA GLY A 267 9.32 -5.10 10.22
C GLY A 267 8.45 -6.20 10.82
N GLY A 268 7.88 -7.06 9.97
CA GLY A 268 7.16 -8.26 10.39
C GLY A 268 8.05 -9.26 11.13
N ALA A 269 9.27 -9.50 10.63
CA ALA A 269 10.24 -10.42 11.24
C ALA A 269 10.72 -9.92 12.62
N ILE A 270 10.94 -8.61 12.78
CA ILE A 270 11.31 -8.01 14.07
C ILE A 270 10.21 -8.28 15.11
N SER A 271 8.96 -7.95 14.81
CA SER A 271 7.86 -8.16 15.74
C SER A 271 7.62 -9.64 16.04
N TRP A 272 7.73 -10.52 15.04
CA TRP A 272 7.64 -11.96 15.23
C TRP A 272 8.71 -12.48 16.20
N ARG A 273 9.98 -12.05 16.07
CA ARG A 273 11.05 -12.41 17.02
C ARG A 273 10.76 -11.93 18.43
N LEU A 274 10.24 -10.70 18.58
CA LEU A 274 9.87 -10.13 19.87
C LEU A 274 8.73 -10.91 20.55
N VAL A 275 7.73 -11.36 19.78
CA VAL A 275 6.67 -12.24 20.30
C VAL A 275 7.26 -13.58 20.76
N ARG A 276 8.15 -14.18 19.98
CA ARG A 276 8.82 -15.45 20.38
C ARG A 276 9.72 -15.30 21.61
N SER A 277 10.20 -14.10 21.90
CA SER A 277 10.95 -13.82 23.15
C SER A 277 10.04 -13.56 24.37
N GLY A 278 8.73 -13.82 24.26
CA GLY A 278 7.77 -13.74 25.36
C GLY A 278 7.05 -12.39 25.52
N GLN A 279 7.17 -11.48 24.54
CA GLN A 279 6.40 -10.23 24.58
C GLN A 279 4.97 -10.46 24.09
N THR A 280 4.02 -9.64 24.59
CA THR A 280 2.66 -9.61 24.05
C THR A 280 2.69 -9.10 22.60
N PRO A 281 1.80 -9.55 21.71
CA PRO A 281 1.76 -9.08 20.31
C PRO A 281 1.71 -7.55 20.20
N VAL A 282 0.87 -6.89 20.99
CA VAL A 282 0.75 -5.41 21.00
C VAL A 282 2.08 -4.75 21.39
N ALA A 283 2.75 -5.24 22.47
CA ALA A 283 4.03 -4.69 22.92
C ALA A 283 5.12 -4.89 21.85
N ALA A 284 5.17 -6.06 21.21
CA ALA A 284 6.11 -6.38 20.15
C ALA A 284 5.92 -5.45 18.92
N ARG A 285 4.65 -5.23 18.49
CA ARG A 285 4.34 -4.29 17.39
C ARG A 285 4.76 -2.86 17.72
N LYS A 286 4.44 -2.37 18.92
CA LYS A 286 4.84 -1.04 19.38
C LYS A 286 6.36 -0.87 19.38
N ARG A 287 7.12 -1.88 19.86
CA ARG A 287 8.59 -1.84 19.84
C ARG A 287 9.15 -1.82 18.41
N ALA A 288 8.59 -2.63 17.52
CA ALA A 288 8.97 -2.58 16.11
C ALA A 288 8.68 -1.21 15.47
N CYS A 289 7.53 -0.60 15.79
CA CYS A 289 7.20 0.76 15.37
C CYS A 289 8.18 1.80 15.94
N LEU A 290 8.60 1.67 17.21
CA LEU A 290 9.59 2.56 17.81
C LEU A 290 10.94 2.49 17.10
N ILE A 291 11.44 1.28 16.85
CA ILE A 291 12.72 1.08 16.15
C ILE A 291 12.66 1.74 14.76
N ALA A 292 11.59 1.47 14.03
CA ALA A 292 11.40 2.05 12.71
C ALA A 292 11.28 3.58 12.76
N ALA A 293 10.52 4.13 13.71
CA ALA A 293 10.33 5.58 13.88
C ALA A 293 11.64 6.31 14.22
N LEU A 294 12.52 5.69 15.01
CA LEU A 294 13.83 6.26 15.33
C LEU A 294 14.75 6.27 14.11
N LEU A 295 14.76 5.20 13.31
CA LEU A 295 15.61 5.10 12.12
C LEU A 295 15.14 6.00 10.98
N VAL A 296 13.85 6.26 10.89
CA VAL A 296 13.25 7.17 9.91
C VAL A 296 13.68 8.63 10.12
N ILE A 297 14.18 9.01 11.30
CA ILE A 297 14.72 10.38 11.54
C ILE A 297 15.80 10.75 10.53
N ALA A 298 16.55 9.76 10.02
CA ALA A 298 17.55 9.97 8.97
C ALA A 298 16.97 10.61 7.70
N THR A 299 15.66 10.61 7.50
CA THR A 299 14.98 11.31 6.40
C THR A 299 15.30 12.81 6.38
N ALA A 300 15.50 13.41 7.54
CA ALA A 300 15.88 14.83 7.65
C ALA A 300 17.18 15.15 6.90
N ALA A 301 18.10 14.20 6.78
CA ALA A 301 19.37 14.38 6.08
C ALA A 301 19.26 14.21 4.55
N VAL A 302 18.19 13.63 4.02
CA VAL A 302 18.05 13.30 2.59
C VAL A 302 18.25 14.52 1.68
N PRO A 303 17.67 15.70 1.96
CA PRO A 303 17.86 16.89 1.13
C PRO A 303 19.30 17.45 1.13
N LEU A 304 20.13 17.02 2.07
CA LEU A 304 21.51 17.47 2.23
C LEU A 304 22.52 16.57 1.53
N LEU A 305 22.06 15.44 0.97
CA LEU A 305 22.94 14.47 0.32
C LEU A 305 23.46 14.99 -1.02
N PRO A 306 24.77 14.86 -1.29
CA PRO A 306 25.44 15.63 -2.35
C PRO A 306 25.20 15.15 -3.77
N ASN A 307 24.70 13.92 -3.95
CA ASN A 307 24.49 13.36 -5.28
C ASN A 307 23.23 12.49 -5.37
N PRO A 308 22.69 12.25 -6.58
CA PRO A 308 21.46 11.50 -6.79
C PRO A 308 21.48 10.08 -6.21
N THR A 309 22.62 9.40 -6.29
CA THR A 309 22.77 8.01 -5.79
C THR A 309 22.62 7.97 -4.27
N LEU A 310 23.34 8.82 -3.54
CA LEU A 310 23.18 8.88 -2.07
C LEU A 310 21.80 9.34 -1.67
N ALA A 311 21.21 10.29 -2.38
CA ALA A 311 19.84 10.75 -2.13
C ALA A 311 18.83 9.60 -2.33
N THR A 312 18.99 8.80 -3.40
CA THR A 312 18.16 7.61 -3.65
C THR A 312 18.33 6.56 -2.55
N LEU A 313 19.56 6.32 -2.09
CA LEU A 313 19.80 5.42 -0.95
C LEU A 313 19.15 5.95 0.33
N GLY A 314 19.23 7.26 0.59
CA GLY A 314 18.57 7.90 1.71
C GLY A 314 17.04 7.81 1.65
N MET A 315 16.43 8.08 0.49
CA MET A 315 15.00 7.87 0.25
C MET A 315 14.61 6.40 0.44
N SER A 316 15.40 5.48 -0.12
CA SER A 316 15.18 4.04 -0.01
C SER A 316 15.26 3.57 1.44
N PHE A 317 16.23 4.04 2.21
CA PHE A 317 16.35 3.76 3.64
C PHE A 317 15.13 4.29 4.41
N SER A 318 14.73 5.52 4.13
CA SER A 318 13.54 6.13 4.73
C SER A 318 12.28 5.34 4.40
N PHE A 319 12.07 4.98 3.13
CA PHE A 319 10.90 4.24 2.66
C PHE A 319 10.87 2.80 3.22
N PHE A 320 12.02 2.16 3.32
CA PHE A 320 12.19 0.86 3.96
C PHE A 320 11.65 0.86 5.40
N TRP A 321 12.10 1.83 6.22
CA TRP A 321 11.72 1.87 7.62
C TRP A 321 10.29 2.36 7.86
N VAL A 322 9.78 3.26 7.02
CA VAL A 322 8.36 3.64 7.13
C VAL A 322 7.44 2.48 6.73
N CYS A 323 7.83 1.62 5.80
CA CYS A 323 7.09 0.40 5.48
C CYS A 323 7.20 -0.65 6.59
N ALA A 324 8.37 -0.76 7.26
CA ALA A 324 8.52 -1.59 8.46
C ALA A 324 7.63 -1.11 9.63
N TRP A 325 7.50 0.21 9.79
CA TRP A 325 6.55 0.83 10.72
C TRP A 325 5.12 0.50 10.33
N SER A 326 4.76 0.72 9.09
CA SER A 326 3.41 0.56 8.54
C SER A 326 2.85 -0.85 8.77
N VAL A 327 3.57 -1.90 8.41
CA VAL A 327 3.09 -3.29 8.56
C VAL A 327 2.75 -3.62 10.01
N ASN A 328 3.56 -3.15 10.96
CA ASN A 328 3.30 -3.35 12.39
C ASN A 328 2.10 -2.52 12.86
N HIS A 329 1.98 -1.28 12.40
CA HIS A 329 0.89 -0.40 12.76
C HIS A 329 -0.47 -0.91 12.24
N TYR A 330 -0.54 -1.36 10.97
CA TYR A 330 -1.75 -1.96 10.40
C TYR A 330 -2.14 -3.31 11.02
N THR A 331 -1.22 -3.95 11.73
CA THR A 331 -1.50 -5.20 12.44
C THR A 331 -2.04 -4.96 13.86
N LEU A 332 -1.75 -3.81 14.48
CA LEU A 332 -2.25 -3.48 15.82
C LEU A 332 -3.78 -3.59 15.98
N PRO A 333 -4.63 -3.10 15.03
CA PRO A 333 -6.07 -3.29 15.13
C PRO A 333 -6.49 -4.77 15.24
N ILE A 334 -5.78 -5.67 14.56
CA ILE A 334 -6.07 -7.11 14.58
C ILE A 334 -5.76 -7.68 15.96
N ASP A 335 -4.62 -7.29 16.53
CA ASP A 335 -4.18 -7.72 17.86
C ASP A 335 -5.03 -7.11 19.00
N ILE A 336 -5.68 -5.95 18.76
CA ILE A 336 -6.50 -5.25 19.75
C ILE A 336 -7.96 -5.70 19.72
N TYR A 337 -8.55 -5.77 18.53
CA TYR A 337 -10.00 -5.97 18.36
C TYR A 337 -10.38 -7.40 17.95
N GLY A 338 -9.37 -8.24 17.67
CA GLY A 338 -9.56 -9.62 17.21
C GLY A 338 -9.99 -9.71 15.73
N ALA A 339 -10.04 -10.94 15.22
CA ALA A 339 -10.30 -11.20 13.80
C ALA A 339 -11.70 -10.73 13.33
N SER A 340 -12.72 -10.82 14.20
CA SER A 340 -14.11 -10.46 13.86
C SER A 340 -14.33 -8.97 13.61
N ARG A 341 -13.53 -8.08 14.23
CA ARG A 341 -13.64 -6.62 14.11
C ARG A 341 -12.46 -5.98 13.35
N SER A 342 -11.48 -6.80 12.94
CA SER A 342 -10.27 -6.31 12.26
C SER A 342 -10.57 -5.68 10.90
N GLY A 343 -11.55 -6.19 10.17
CA GLY A 343 -11.93 -5.64 8.86
C GLY A 343 -12.31 -4.17 8.94
N PHE A 344 -13.20 -3.80 9.86
CA PHE A 344 -13.62 -2.41 10.04
C PHE A 344 -12.48 -1.53 10.57
N SER A 345 -11.75 -1.99 11.57
CA SER A 345 -10.68 -1.19 12.19
C SER A 345 -9.52 -0.94 11.24
N VAL A 346 -9.14 -1.91 10.40
CA VAL A 346 -8.13 -1.70 9.35
C VAL A 346 -8.65 -0.76 8.26
N SER A 347 -9.93 -0.89 7.84
CA SER A 347 -10.54 0.04 6.89
C SER A 347 -10.59 1.46 7.41
N ALA A 348 -10.81 1.66 8.72
CA ALA A 348 -10.74 2.98 9.36
C ALA A 348 -9.33 3.60 9.26
N LEU A 349 -8.26 2.79 9.39
CA LEU A 349 -6.89 3.27 9.18
C LEU A 349 -6.64 3.66 7.69
N VAL A 350 -7.15 2.86 6.75
CA VAL A 350 -7.06 3.17 5.32
C VAL A 350 -7.82 4.46 4.99
N PHE A 351 -9.01 4.64 5.56
CA PHE A 351 -9.78 5.87 5.44
C PHE A 351 -9.01 7.07 5.99
N ALA A 352 -8.45 6.95 7.21
CA ALA A 352 -7.64 8.00 7.83
C ALA A 352 -6.42 8.37 6.97
N TYR A 353 -5.74 7.40 6.37
CA TYR A 353 -4.67 7.66 5.40
C TYR A 353 -5.15 8.47 4.20
N GLY A 354 -6.28 8.09 3.59
CA GLY A 354 -6.82 8.82 2.45
C GLY A 354 -7.25 10.26 2.78
N VAL A 355 -7.84 10.47 3.96
CA VAL A 355 -8.16 11.81 4.48
C VAL A 355 -6.88 12.64 4.68
N MET A 356 -5.87 12.08 5.33
CA MET A 356 -4.59 12.74 5.52
C MET A 356 -3.95 13.10 4.17
N GLN A 357 -3.84 12.14 3.26
CA GLN A 357 -3.26 12.37 1.93
C GLN A 357 -4.00 13.48 1.17
N SER A 358 -5.35 13.44 1.17
CA SER A 358 -6.16 14.47 0.54
C SER A 358 -5.91 15.85 1.15
N SER A 359 -5.80 15.93 2.48
CA SER A 359 -5.62 17.20 3.20
C SER A 359 -4.24 17.82 3.00
N ILE A 360 -3.18 16.98 2.97
CA ILE A 360 -1.80 17.49 2.91
C ILE A 360 -1.28 17.69 1.48
N SER A 361 -1.82 17.00 0.46
CA SER A 361 -1.20 16.96 -0.87
C SER A 361 -1.03 18.34 -1.51
N ARG A 362 -2.06 19.19 -1.44
CA ARG A 362 -1.99 20.56 -2.00
C ARG A 362 -1.11 21.50 -1.17
N PRO A 363 -1.22 21.58 0.16
CA PRO A 363 -0.28 22.33 0.99
C PRO A 363 1.17 21.87 0.81
N LEU A 364 1.40 20.56 0.71
CA LEU A 364 2.72 19.98 0.48
C LEU A 364 3.32 20.48 -0.85
N ALA A 365 2.52 20.47 -1.93
CA ALA A 365 2.92 20.99 -3.23
C ALA A 365 3.35 22.45 -3.14
N ALA A 366 2.57 23.29 -2.45
CA ALA A 366 2.89 24.73 -2.28
C ALA A 366 4.19 24.95 -1.47
N VAL A 367 4.42 24.13 -0.44
CA VAL A 367 5.68 24.20 0.33
C VAL A 367 6.86 23.75 -0.53
N ILE A 368 6.72 22.66 -1.31
CA ILE A 368 7.76 22.17 -2.22
C ILE A 368 8.09 23.26 -3.26
N GLU A 369 7.07 23.93 -3.79
CA GLU A 369 7.27 24.95 -4.83
C GLU A 369 8.00 26.17 -4.28
N ARG A 370 7.67 26.62 -3.08
CA ARG A 370 8.20 27.85 -2.48
C ARG A 370 9.50 27.66 -1.70
N TYR A 371 9.63 26.55 -0.97
CA TYR A 371 10.71 26.34 0.00
C TYR A 371 11.54 25.07 -0.27
N GLY A 372 11.15 24.27 -1.28
CA GLY A 372 11.80 23.00 -1.58
C GLY A 372 11.43 21.88 -0.61
N PHE A 373 12.21 20.81 -0.65
CA PHE A 373 11.92 19.56 0.12
C PHE A 373 12.44 19.58 1.56
N ALA A 374 13.45 20.41 1.88
CA ALA A 374 14.10 20.37 3.20
C ALA A 374 13.12 20.55 4.38
N PRO A 375 12.24 21.57 4.41
CA PRO A 375 11.31 21.75 5.52
C PRO A 375 10.40 20.55 5.73
N ILE A 376 10.00 19.91 4.63
CA ILE A 376 9.09 18.75 4.66
C ILE A 376 9.81 17.53 5.21
N CYS A 377 11.03 17.25 4.74
CA CYS A 377 11.81 16.12 5.23
C CYS A 377 12.12 16.25 6.72
N PHE A 378 12.44 17.47 7.20
CA PHE A 378 12.62 17.74 8.64
C PHE A 378 11.34 17.50 9.43
N LEU A 379 10.20 18.03 8.98
CA LEU A 379 8.92 17.84 9.67
C LEU A 379 8.50 16.37 9.68
N PHE A 380 8.52 15.73 8.52
CA PHE A 380 8.00 14.36 8.37
C PHE A 380 8.89 13.30 9.02
N ALA A 381 10.18 13.57 9.21
CA ALA A 381 11.08 12.70 9.94
C ALA A 381 10.63 12.47 11.39
N GLY A 382 10.00 13.45 12.04
CA GLY A 382 9.53 13.36 13.42
C GLY A 382 8.11 12.76 13.58
N LEU A 383 7.29 12.79 12.54
CA LEU A 383 5.87 12.38 12.63
C LEU A 383 5.65 10.92 13.06
N PRO A 384 6.43 9.92 12.59
CA PRO A 384 6.27 8.54 13.04
C PRO A 384 6.54 8.36 14.54
N ILE A 385 7.43 9.18 15.14
CA ILE A 385 7.67 9.18 16.60
C ILE A 385 6.44 9.72 17.33
N ALA A 386 5.88 10.84 16.84
CA ALA A 386 4.64 11.39 17.42
C ALA A 386 3.50 10.37 17.36
N GLY A 387 3.35 9.67 16.22
CA GLY A 387 2.40 8.58 16.07
C GLY A 387 2.65 7.43 17.04
N TYR A 388 3.91 7.01 17.22
CA TYR A 388 4.28 6.00 18.18
C TYR A 388 3.93 6.43 19.63
N LEU A 389 4.28 7.66 20.03
CA LEU A 389 3.98 8.17 21.36
C LEU A 389 2.49 8.18 21.66
N LEU A 390 1.66 8.61 20.70
CA LEU A 390 0.20 8.59 20.82
C LEU A 390 -0.32 7.18 21.09
N VAL A 391 0.12 6.19 20.31
CA VAL A 391 -0.26 4.78 20.51
C VAL A 391 0.30 4.23 21.81
N HIS A 392 1.51 4.62 22.20
CA HIS A 392 2.12 4.17 23.44
C HIS A 392 1.33 4.61 24.67
N LEU A 393 0.85 5.85 24.66
CA LEU A 393 0.10 6.45 25.79
C LEU A 393 -1.36 5.95 25.87
N LEU A 394 -2.04 5.79 24.73
CA LEU A 394 -3.48 5.53 24.72
C LEU A 394 -3.87 4.06 24.54
N VAL A 395 -2.95 3.23 24.04
CA VAL A 395 -3.20 1.80 23.85
C VAL A 395 -2.42 1.00 24.86
N PRO A 396 -3.05 0.22 25.77
CA PRO A 396 -2.32 -0.61 26.75
C PRO A 396 -1.56 -1.75 26.08
N ASN A 397 -0.49 -2.22 26.72
CA ASN A 397 0.32 -3.34 26.19
C ASN A 397 -0.33 -4.71 26.42
N ARG A 398 -1.28 -4.80 27.36
CA ARG A 398 -2.10 -6.00 27.60
C ARG A 398 -3.56 -5.61 27.45
N ILE A 399 -4.32 -6.43 26.75
CA ILE A 399 -5.76 -6.25 26.58
C ILE A 399 -6.42 -7.29 27.46
N GLU A 400 -7.26 -6.84 28.40
CA GLU A 400 -8.04 -7.71 29.28
C GLU A 400 -8.93 -8.62 28.44
N GLY A 401 -8.91 -9.93 28.71
CA GLY A 401 -9.69 -10.94 28.01
C GLY A 401 -8.94 -11.71 26.91
N GLN A 402 -7.69 -11.41 26.59
CA GLN A 402 -6.83 -12.28 25.79
C GLN A 402 -5.87 -13.07 26.69
N GLU A 403 -6.36 -14.10 27.37
CA GLU A 403 -5.49 -15.17 27.85
C GLU A 403 -4.92 -15.89 26.61
N PHE A 404 -3.69 -15.54 26.26
CA PHE A 404 -2.91 -16.29 25.29
C PHE A 404 -2.71 -17.69 25.91
N SER A 405 -3.50 -18.65 25.44
CA SER A 405 -3.26 -20.05 25.81
C SER A 405 -1.87 -20.42 25.32
N GLN A 406 -0.92 -20.48 26.26
CA GLN A 406 0.44 -21.00 26.00
C GLN A 406 0.43 -22.43 25.47
N SER A 407 -0.69 -23.13 25.57
CA SER A 407 -0.91 -24.47 25.03
C SER A 407 -0.78 -24.57 23.52
N GLN A 408 -1.11 -23.53 22.74
CA GLN A 408 -1.01 -23.58 21.27
C GLN A 408 0.43 -23.42 20.75
N LEU A 409 1.37 -22.92 21.54
CA LEU A 409 2.78 -22.83 21.14
C LEU A 409 3.54 -24.15 21.43
N VAL A 410 3.05 -25.00 22.31
CA VAL A 410 3.68 -26.27 22.68
C VAL A 410 3.28 -27.40 21.71
N GLU A 411 2.10 -27.35 21.10
CA GLU A 411 1.65 -28.36 20.13
C GLU A 411 2.33 -28.32 18.76
N SER A 412 3.12 -27.29 18.46
CA SER A 412 3.88 -27.21 17.19
C SER A 412 5.30 -27.78 17.27
N THR A 413 5.71 -28.31 18.40
CA THR A 413 6.98 -29.06 18.51
C THR A 413 6.72 -30.50 18.08
N PRO A 414 7.41 -31.02 17.03
CA PRO A 414 7.28 -32.42 16.67
C PRO A 414 7.71 -33.26 17.86
N SER A 415 6.79 -34.07 18.40
CA SER A 415 7.10 -35.10 19.39
C SER A 415 8.17 -36.02 18.79
N THR A 416 9.39 -35.88 19.28
CA THR A 416 10.46 -36.86 19.05
C THR A 416 9.95 -38.22 19.47
N CYS A 417 9.87 -39.11 18.51
CA CYS A 417 9.56 -40.52 18.64
C CYS A 417 10.37 -41.13 19.78
N ARG A 418 9.71 -41.45 20.89
CA ARG A 418 10.28 -42.36 21.91
C ARG A 418 10.29 -43.74 21.31
N LEU A 419 11.46 -44.18 20.91
CA LEU A 419 11.71 -45.63 20.69
C LEU A 419 11.53 -46.33 22.05
N SER A 420 10.44 -47.07 22.20
CA SER A 420 10.26 -48.02 23.28
C SER A 420 11.17 -49.20 23.02
N SER A 421 12.26 -49.33 23.74
CA SER A 421 12.97 -50.58 23.91
C SER A 421 12.13 -51.45 24.82
N THR A 422 11.58 -52.53 24.28
CA THR A 422 11.17 -53.71 25.08
C THR A 422 12.08 -54.87 24.72
N SER A 423 12.71 -55.35 25.74
CA SER A 423 13.46 -56.62 25.87
C SER A 423 12.66 -57.83 25.46
#